data_c3edcadd7f8f58342e415db7405f0660
#
_entry.id   c3edcadd7f8f58342e415db7405f0660
#
_cell.length_a   1.000
_cell.length_b   1.000
_cell.length_c   1.000
_cell.angle_alpha   90.00
_cell.angle_beta   90.00
_cell.angle_gamma   90.00
#
_symmetry.space_group_name_H-M   'P 1'
#
loop_
_entity.id
_entity.type
_entity.pdbx_description
1 polymer ?
#
loop_
_entity_poly.entity_id
_entity_poly.type
_entity_poly.pdbx_seq_one_letter_code
_entity_poly.pdbx_strand_id
1 'polypeptide(L)'
;GCESERLTEEEILSWIREAGVKNVTLTGGEPLLRKGMEELIEAILEDPSQRVEIETNGSVDLKPYHTLKKRPSFTMDYKTPDSGMEKEMLLSNLELLGSEDTLKFVVSSRRDMEKALEILEKYRLVGKTAVYFSPVFGRIQPVEIVDFLMEKKLNDVKLQIQLHKVIWDPQKRGV
;
A
#
# COMPACT_ATOMS: atom_id res chain seq x y z
N GLY A 1 20.50 12.65 -4.39
CA GLY A 1 19.10 12.82 -4.70
C GLY A 1 18.84 12.34 -6.10
N CYS A 2 17.78 11.56 -6.33
CA CYS A 2 17.33 11.33 -7.70
C CYS A 2 16.83 12.67 -8.24
N GLU A 3 17.26 13.06 -9.44
CA GLU A 3 16.62 14.14 -10.18
C GLU A 3 15.18 13.73 -10.44
N SER A 4 14.23 14.50 -9.94
CA SER A 4 12.82 14.27 -10.23
C SER A 4 12.47 15.01 -11.53
N GLU A 5 12.03 14.27 -12.51
CA GLU A 5 11.48 14.83 -13.74
C GLU A 5 10.02 15.24 -13.51
N ARG A 6 9.63 16.39 -14.06
CA ARG A 6 8.23 16.84 -14.03
C ARG A 6 7.61 16.51 -15.38
N LEU A 7 6.68 15.58 -15.36
CA LEU A 7 5.91 15.21 -16.53
C LEU A 7 4.53 15.83 -16.49
N THR A 8 4.01 16.16 -17.63
CA THR A 8 2.60 16.51 -17.84
C THR A 8 1.74 15.25 -17.84
N GLU A 9 0.44 15.40 -17.68
CA GLU A 9 -0.51 14.28 -17.77
C GLU A 9 -0.40 13.59 -19.15
N GLU A 10 -0.32 14.35 -20.24
CA GLU A 10 -0.18 13.82 -21.59
C GLU A 10 1.08 12.97 -21.78
N GLU A 11 2.21 13.37 -21.21
CA GLU A 11 3.47 12.61 -21.24
C GLU A 11 3.34 11.31 -20.46
N ILE A 12 2.70 11.35 -19.29
CA ILE A 12 2.45 10.14 -18.48
C ILE A 12 1.55 9.16 -19.25
N LEU A 13 0.47 9.63 -19.83
CA LEU A 13 -0.44 8.82 -20.64
C LEU A 13 0.24 8.25 -21.88
N SER A 14 1.14 9.02 -22.52
CA SER A 14 1.96 8.52 -23.64
C SER A 14 2.87 7.39 -23.21
N TRP A 15 3.57 7.54 -22.09
CA TRP A 15 4.43 6.50 -21.52
C TRP A 15 3.68 5.19 -21.22
N ILE A 16 2.50 5.31 -20.61
CA ILE A 16 1.66 4.15 -20.29
C ILE A 16 1.27 3.40 -21.57
N ARG A 17 0.86 4.15 -22.61
CA ARG A 17 0.51 3.55 -23.91
C ARG A 17 1.68 2.89 -24.59
N GLU A 18 2.84 3.54 -24.61
CA GLU A 18 4.08 3.03 -25.23
C GLU A 18 4.59 1.76 -24.50
N ALA A 19 4.47 1.74 -23.17
CA ALA A 19 4.84 0.59 -22.36
C ALA A 19 3.92 -0.63 -22.57
N GLY A 20 2.68 -0.41 -23.06
CA GLY A 20 1.73 -1.49 -23.31
C GLY A 20 1.31 -2.27 -22.06
N VAL A 21 1.43 -1.65 -20.87
CA VAL A 21 1.12 -2.28 -19.59
C VAL A 21 -0.37 -2.15 -19.27
N LYS A 22 -0.90 -3.10 -18.49
CA LYS A 22 -2.29 -3.07 -18.02
C LYS A 22 -2.43 -2.50 -16.61
N ASN A 23 -1.39 -2.65 -15.79
CA ASN A 23 -1.41 -2.23 -14.40
C ASN A 23 -0.47 -1.04 -14.22
N VAL A 24 -0.99 0.03 -13.69
CA VAL A 24 -0.26 1.27 -13.38
C VAL A 24 -0.27 1.45 -11.86
N THR A 25 0.90 1.47 -11.24
CA THR A 25 1.04 1.75 -9.81
C THR A 25 1.50 3.18 -9.60
N LEU A 26 0.71 3.96 -8.88
CA LEU A 26 1.04 5.31 -8.45
C LEU A 26 1.62 5.23 -7.04
N THR A 27 2.88 5.62 -6.89
CA THR A 27 3.65 5.50 -5.65
C THR A 27 4.65 6.65 -5.51
N GLY A 28 5.43 6.64 -4.42
CA GLY A 28 6.49 7.61 -4.16
C GLY A 28 6.07 8.76 -3.26
N GLY A 29 6.65 8.86 -2.07
CA GLY A 29 6.20 9.74 -1.01
C GLY A 29 4.75 9.43 -0.60
N GLU A 30 3.85 10.41 -0.75
CA GLU A 30 2.40 10.19 -0.71
C GLU A 30 1.81 10.73 -2.03
N PRO A 31 1.40 9.85 -2.96
CA PRO A 31 0.95 10.29 -4.28
C PRO A 31 -0.33 11.13 -4.20
N LEU A 32 -1.20 10.87 -3.23
CA LEU A 32 -2.50 11.54 -3.10
C LEU A 32 -2.40 13.00 -2.61
N LEU A 33 -1.24 13.45 -2.14
CA LEU A 33 -0.99 14.86 -1.84
C LEU A 33 -0.80 15.71 -3.10
N ARG A 34 -0.63 15.08 -4.26
CA ARG A 34 -0.37 15.78 -5.50
C ARG A 34 -1.69 16.31 -6.10
N LYS A 35 -1.72 17.59 -6.44
CA LYS A 35 -2.85 18.19 -7.14
C LYS A 35 -3.01 17.57 -8.54
N GLY A 36 -4.24 17.38 -8.96
CA GLY A 36 -4.55 16.78 -10.27
C GLY A 36 -4.47 15.25 -10.28
N MET A 37 -4.39 14.61 -9.10
CA MET A 37 -4.28 13.15 -9.01
C MET A 37 -5.60 12.47 -9.41
N GLU A 38 -6.74 13.05 -9.07
CA GLU A 38 -8.05 12.52 -9.44
C GLU A 38 -8.22 12.54 -10.96
N GLU A 39 -7.88 13.65 -11.59
CA GLU A 39 -7.93 13.83 -13.05
C GLU A 39 -7.00 12.84 -13.77
N LEU A 40 -5.77 12.68 -13.28
CA LEU A 40 -4.82 11.71 -13.82
C LEU A 40 -5.35 10.27 -13.75
N ILE A 41 -5.91 9.88 -12.59
CA ILE A 41 -6.48 8.54 -12.40
C ILE A 41 -7.64 8.31 -13.36
N GLU A 42 -8.55 9.28 -13.49
CA GLU A 42 -9.69 9.19 -14.43
C GLU A 42 -9.20 9.06 -15.87
N ALA A 43 -8.21 9.86 -16.28
CA ALA A 43 -7.63 9.81 -17.63
C ALA A 43 -6.97 8.47 -17.95
N ILE A 44 -6.22 7.86 -16.99
CA ILE A 44 -5.66 6.51 -17.16
C ILE A 44 -6.80 5.48 -17.30
N LEU A 45 -7.82 5.57 -16.46
CA LEU A 45 -8.94 4.63 -16.42
C LEU A 45 -9.97 4.83 -17.52
N GLU A 46 -9.85 5.85 -18.39
CA GLU A 46 -10.63 5.94 -19.63
C GLU A 46 -10.43 4.73 -20.53
N ASP A 47 -9.20 4.21 -20.59
CA ASP A 47 -8.93 2.92 -21.24
C ASP A 47 -9.46 1.78 -20.34
N PRO A 48 -10.46 0.99 -20.83
CA PRO A 48 -11.03 -0.09 -20.02
C PRO A 48 -10.08 -1.25 -19.73
N SER A 49 -8.95 -1.35 -20.44
CA SER A 49 -7.93 -2.37 -20.20
C SER A 49 -6.98 -1.98 -19.07
N GLN A 50 -6.93 -0.73 -18.68
CA GLN A 50 -6.05 -0.22 -17.62
C GLN A 50 -6.64 -0.45 -16.23
N ARG A 51 -5.74 -0.69 -15.28
CA ARG A 51 -6.01 -0.73 -13.83
C ARG A 51 -5.02 0.18 -13.14
N VAL A 52 -5.52 0.95 -12.19
CA VAL A 52 -4.68 1.83 -11.34
C VAL A 52 -4.67 1.28 -9.93
N GLU A 53 -3.48 1.08 -9.38
CA GLU A 53 -3.22 0.80 -7.98
C GLU A 53 -2.51 2.01 -7.35
N ILE A 54 -2.92 2.39 -6.15
CA ILE A 54 -2.33 3.51 -5.41
C ILE A 54 -1.68 2.97 -4.14
N GLU A 55 -0.35 3.12 -4.03
CA GLU A 55 0.36 2.87 -2.78
C GLU A 55 0.31 4.14 -1.92
N THR A 56 -0.40 4.09 -0.79
CA THR A 56 -0.62 5.24 0.09
C THR A 56 -0.21 4.94 1.53
N ASN A 57 0.24 5.96 2.25
CA ASN A 57 0.51 5.88 3.69
C ASN A 57 -0.74 6.11 4.55
N GLY A 58 -1.91 6.32 3.94
CA GLY A 58 -3.19 6.51 4.61
C GLY A 58 -3.39 7.88 5.27
N SER A 59 -2.54 8.88 5.00
CA SER A 59 -2.68 10.23 5.57
C SER A 59 -3.66 11.13 4.83
N VAL A 60 -4.07 10.74 3.61
CA VAL A 60 -5.02 11.49 2.77
C VAL A 60 -6.36 10.76 2.75
N ASP A 61 -7.46 11.50 2.74
CA ASP A 61 -8.82 10.93 2.65
C ASP A 61 -9.01 10.18 1.31
N LEU A 62 -9.37 8.90 1.38
CA LEU A 62 -9.62 8.07 0.21
C LEU A 62 -11.03 8.24 -0.36
N LYS A 63 -11.93 8.90 0.36
CA LYS A 63 -13.34 9.04 -0.03
C LYS A 63 -13.53 9.68 -1.42
N PRO A 64 -12.82 10.74 -1.81
CA PRO A 64 -12.94 11.30 -3.17
C PRO A 64 -12.69 10.26 -4.26
N TYR A 65 -11.65 9.45 -4.09
CA TYR A 65 -11.25 8.42 -5.06
C TYR A 65 -12.24 7.26 -5.17
N HIS A 66 -13.05 7.01 -4.12
CA HIS A 66 -14.14 6.04 -4.15
C HIS A 66 -15.34 6.49 -4.97
N THR A 67 -15.47 7.79 -5.23
CA THR A 67 -16.56 8.38 -6.00
C THR A 67 -16.26 8.56 -7.49
N LEU A 68 -15.02 8.25 -7.90
CA LEU A 68 -14.62 8.28 -9.31
C LEU A 68 -15.46 7.29 -10.14
N LYS A 69 -15.67 7.59 -11.40
CA LYS A 69 -16.44 6.74 -12.34
C LYS A 69 -15.92 5.31 -12.40
N LYS A 70 -14.59 5.14 -12.32
CA LYS A 70 -13.91 3.88 -12.09
C LYS A 70 -12.98 4.05 -10.90
N ARG A 71 -13.12 3.17 -9.93
CA ARG A 71 -12.35 3.22 -8.70
C ARG A 71 -10.95 2.60 -8.90
N PRO A 72 -9.86 3.26 -8.49
CA PRO A 72 -8.56 2.59 -8.36
C PRO A 72 -8.58 1.61 -7.18
N SER A 73 -7.66 0.65 -7.15
CA SER A 73 -7.36 -0.15 -5.95
C SER A 73 -6.32 0.55 -5.08
N PHE A 74 -6.32 0.24 -3.79
CA PHE A 74 -5.36 0.82 -2.84
C PHE A 74 -4.52 -0.27 -2.19
N THR A 75 -3.21 -0.03 -2.12
CA THR A 75 -2.31 -0.70 -1.18
C THR A 75 -1.97 0.32 -0.09
N MET A 76 -2.63 0.21 1.07
CA MET A 76 -2.45 1.14 2.17
C MET A 76 -1.49 0.59 3.21
N ASP A 77 -0.39 1.30 3.45
CA ASP A 77 0.58 1.02 4.51
C ASP A 77 0.10 1.56 5.85
N TYR A 78 -0.34 0.69 6.77
CA TYR A 78 -0.61 1.10 8.12
C TYR A 78 0.69 1.41 8.87
N LYS A 79 0.81 2.62 9.38
CA LYS A 79 1.97 3.07 10.14
C LYS A 79 1.84 2.61 11.60
N THR A 80 2.56 1.55 11.94
CA THR A 80 2.57 0.94 13.28
C THR A 80 3.24 1.84 14.32
N PRO A 81 3.02 1.60 15.63
CA PRO A 81 3.56 2.45 16.71
C PRO A 81 5.07 2.70 16.62
N ASP A 82 5.85 1.67 16.28
CA ASP A 82 7.32 1.80 16.22
C ASP A 82 7.80 2.60 15.01
N SER A 83 6.93 2.89 14.03
CA SER A 83 7.19 3.84 12.95
C SER A 83 7.17 5.30 13.42
N GLY A 84 6.51 5.59 14.55
CA GLY A 84 6.28 6.95 15.06
C GLY A 84 5.29 7.79 14.26
N MET A 85 4.70 7.25 13.18
CA MET A 85 3.85 7.98 12.22
C MET A 85 2.36 7.60 12.31
N GLU A 86 1.96 6.77 13.28
CA GLU A 86 0.57 6.30 13.43
C GLU A 86 -0.43 7.46 13.53
N LYS A 87 -0.04 8.56 14.17
CA LYS A 87 -0.91 9.74 14.40
C LYS A 87 -1.26 10.50 13.13
N GLU A 88 -0.47 10.36 12.09
CA GLU A 88 -0.67 11.03 10.80
C GLU A 88 -1.70 10.30 9.90
N MET A 89 -2.15 9.13 10.31
CA MET A 89 -3.10 8.33 9.53
C MET A 89 -4.54 8.78 9.75
N LEU A 90 -5.34 8.76 8.70
CA LEU A 90 -6.79 8.89 8.76
C LEU A 90 -7.42 7.50 8.91
N LEU A 91 -7.77 7.15 10.15
CA LEU A 91 -8.32 5.81 10.44
C LEU A 91 -9.67 5.54 9.76
N SER A 92 -10.41 6.59 9.35
CA SER A 92 -11.62 6.46 8.53
C SER A 92 -11.37 5.76 7.20
N ASN A 93 -10.16 5.83 6.65
CA ASN A 93 -9.79 5.13 5.43
C ASN A 93 -9.91 3.60 5.55
N LEU A 94 -9.71 3.05 6.76
CA LEU A 94 -9.85 1.61 7.00
C LEU A 94 -11.27 1.09 6.73
N GLU A 95 -12.28 1.93 6.95
CA GLU A 95 -13.68 1.58 6.68
C GLU A 95 -13.98 1.50 5.18
N LEU A 96 -13.20 2.24 4.37
CA LEU A 96 -13.36 2.32 2.92
C LEU A 96 -12.69 1.16 2.17
N LEU A 97 -11.74 0.45 2.79
CA LEU A 97 -11.05 -0.67 2.14
C LEU A 97 -12.01 -1.83 1.86
N GLY A 98 -11.86 -2.43 0.70
CA GLY A 98 -12.69 -3.54 0.20
C GLY A 98 -11.85 -4.69 -0.37
N SER A 99 -12.50 -5.62 -1.08
CA SER A 99 -11.89 -6.86 -1.58
C SER A 99 -10.80 -6.64 -2.64
N GLU A 100 -10.81 -5.50 -3.32
CA GLU A 100 -9.80 -5.16 -4.33
C GLU A 100 -8.60 -4.41 -3.74
N ASP A 101 -8.65 -4.10 -2.44
CA ASP A 101 -7.62 -3.36 -1.74
C ASP A 101 -6.72 -4.26 -0.92
N THR A 102 -5.57 -3.71 -0.57
CA THR A 102 -4.56 -4.32 0.28
C THR A 102 -4.29 -3.43 1.49
N LEU A 103 -4.30 -4.01 2.68
CA LEU A 103 -3.79 -3.38 3.90
C LEU A 103 -2.47 -4.05 4.29
N LYS A 104 -1.43 -3.27 4.41
CA LYS A 104 -0.08 -3.74 4.72
C LYS A 104 0.40 -3.16 6.04
N PHE A 105 0.84 -4.03 6.93
CA PHE A 105 1.50 -3.67 8.18
C PHE A 105 2.99 -3.95 8.06
N VAL A 106 3.80 -2.90 8.09
CA VAL A 106 5.25 -3.03 8.16
C VAL A 106 5.64 -3.07 9.63
N VAL A 107 5.99 -4.26 10.13
CA VAL A 107 6.17 -4.51 11.56
C VAL A 107 7.64 -4.68 11.92
N SER A 108 8.04 -4.13 13.06
CA SER A 108 9.41 -4.19 13.57
C SER A 108 9.53 -4.90 14.92
N SER A 109 8.40 -5.20 15.56
CA SER A 109 8.33 -5.80 16.89
C SER A 109 7.02 -6.53 17.12
N ARG A 110 6.96 -7.30 18.23
CA ARG A 110 5.71 -7.91 18.69
C ARG A 110 4.64 -6.87 19.01
N ARG A 111 5.03 -5.71 19.55
CA ARG A 111 4.12 -4.58 19.83
C ARG A 111 3.41 -4.10 18.56
N ASP A 112 4.13 -4.00 17.45
CA ASP A 112 3.55 -3.63 16.16
C ASP A 112 2.54 -4.68 15.68
N MET A 113 2.85 -5.97 15.85
CA MET A 113 1.92 -7.06 15.47
C MET A 113 0.66 -7.09 16.35
N GLU A 114 0.78 -6.84 17.65
CA GLU A 114 -0.38 -6.74 18.56
C GLU A 114 -1.25 -5.54 18.22
N LYS A 115 -0.64 -4.40 17.85
CA LYS A 115 -1.39 -3.24 17.37
C LYS A 115 -2.09 -3.53 16.04
N ALA A 116 -1.43 -4.21 15.12
CA ALA A 116 -2.04 -4.63 13.87
C ALA A 116 -3.26 -5.53 14.11
N LEU A 117 -3.16 -6.49 15.03
CA LEU A 117 -4.29 -7.35 15.44
C LEU A 117 -5.45 -6.52 15.98
N GLU A 118 -5.20 -5.56 16.90
CA GLU A 118 -6.23 -4.65 17.41
C GLU A 118 -6.99 -3.93 16.29
N ILE A 119 -6.25 -3.41 15.30
CA ILE A 119 -6.83 -2.72 14.14
C ILE A 119 -7.65 -3.66 13.27
N LEU A 120 -7.13 -4.85 12.98
CA LEU A 120 -7.83 -5.87 12.20
C LEU A 120 -9.17 -6.26 12.83
N GLU A 121 -9.21 -6.46 14.15
CA GLU A 121 -10.41 -6.80 14.90
C GLU A 121 -11.39 -5.63 14.96
N LYS A 122 -10.91 -4.44 15.34
CA LYS A 122 -11.73 -3.23 15.49
C LYS A 122 -12.49 -2.89 14.21
N TYR A 123 -11.82 -2.95 13.06
CA TYR A 123 -12.39 -2.58 11.76
C TYR A 123 -12.89 -3.79 10.95
N ARG A 124 -12.79 -5.02 11.50
CA ARG A 124 -13.23 -6.28 10.86
C ARG A 124 -12.66 -6.45 9.46
N LEU A 125 -11.34 -6.29 9.33
CA LEU A 125 -10.66 -6.22 8.03
C LEU A 125 -10.29 -7.59 7.47
N VAL A 126 -10.12 -8.61 8.32
CA VAL A 126 -9.83 -9.97 7.88
C VAL A 126 -11.03 -10.52 7.08
N GLY A 127 -10.77 -10.98 5.87
CA GLY A 127 -11.79 -11.42 4.91
C GLY A 127 -12.51 -10.30 4.16
N LYS A 128 -12.32 -9.02 4.56
CA LYS A 128 -12.86 -7.84 3.86
C LYS A 128 -11.87 -7.30 2.82
N THR A 129 -10.59 -7.26 3.15
CA THR A 129 -9.49 -6.81 2.30
C THR A 129 -8.31 -7.77 2.41
N ALA A 130 -7.40 -7.75 1.43
CA ALA A 130 -6.15 -8.50 1.54
C ALA A 130 -5.25 -7.90 2.63
N VAL A 131 -4.75 -8.73 3.56
CA VAL A 131 -3.91 -8.25 4.65
C VAL A 131 -2.53 -8.89 4.60
N TYR A 132 -1.49 -8.06 4.69
CA TYR A 132 -0.10 -8.49 4.70
C TYR A 132 0.66 -7.93 5.91
N PHE A 133 1.45 -8.80 6.53
CA PHE A 133 2.49 -8.41 7.49
C PHE A 133 3.85 -8.50 6.80
N SER A 134 4.61 -7.41 6.85
CA SER A 134 5.94 -7.33 6.23
C SER A 134 6.98 -6.96 7.28
N PRO A 135 8.08 -7.72 7.43
CA PRO A 135 9.10 -7.42 8.42
C PRO A 135 9.91 -6.19 8.04
N VAL A 136 10.21 -5.33 9.01
CA VAL A 136 11.30 -4.36 8.89
C VAL A 136 12.61 -5.13 8.89
N PHE A 137 13.36 -5.05 7.79
CA PHE A 137 14.61 -5.78 7.64
C PHE A 137 15.60 -5.50 8.78
N GLY A 138 16.12 -6.57 9.39
CA GLY A 138 17.08 -6.48 10.49
C GLY A 138 16.48 -6.11 11.86
N ARG A 139 15.16 -5.91 11.97
CA ARG A 139 14.47 -5.59 13.23
C ARG A 139 13.70 -6.77 13.79
N ILE A 140 13.01 -7.51 12.93
CA ILE A 140 12.22 -8.69 13.28
C ILE A 140 12.47 -9.78 12.24
N GLN A 141 12.51 -11.04 12.68
CA GLN A 141 12.68 -12.16 11.77
C GLN A 141 11.32 -12.58 11.16
N PRO A 142 11.27 -12.97 9.89
CA PRO A 142 10.03 -13.44 9.28
C PRO A 142 9.34 -14.58 10.04
N VAL A 143 10.13 -15.47 10.67
CA VAL A 143 9.60 -16.58 11.47
C VAL A 143 8.80 -16.10 12.67
N GLU A 144 9.19 -15.00 13.32
CA GLU A 144 8.45 -14.43 14.45
C GLU A 144 7.06 -13.96 14.03
N ILE A 145 6.92 -13.45 12.79
CA ILE A 145 5.61 -13.09 12.23
C ILE A 145 4.78 -14.35 11.98
N VAL A 146 5.38 -15.40 11.39
CA VAL A 146 4.68 -16.67 11.16
C VAL A 146 4.14 -17.25 12.46
N ASP A 147 5.00 -17.31 13.50
CA ASP A 147 4.62 -17.83 14.82
C ASP A 147 3.47 -17.02 15.43
N PHE A 148 3.49 -15.68 15.29
CA PHE A 148 2.41 -14.81 15.73
C PHE A 148 1.10 -15.08 14.97
N LEU A 149 1.17 -15.18 13.64
CA LEU A 149 -0.01 -15.48 12.82
C LEU A 149 -0.64 -16.82 13.19
N MET A 150 0.18 -17.84 13.47
CA MET A 150 -0.26 -19.15 13.93
C MET A 150 -0.86 -19.09 15.35
N GLU A 151 -0.18 -18.42 16.30
CA GLU A 151 -0.65 -18.20 17.67
C GLU A 151 -2.04 -17.56 17.70
N LYS A 152 -2.24 -16.53 16.87
CA LYS A 152 -3.49 -15.76 16.80
C LYS A 152 -4.52 -16.35 15.83
N LYS A 153 -4.21 -17.46 15.13
CA LYS A 153 -5.07 -18.12 14.14
C LYS A 153 -5.51 -17.19 13.01
N LEU A 154 -4.60 -16.31 12.57
CA LEU A 154 -4.85 -15.33 11.51
C LEU A 154 -4.66 -15.98 10.12
N ASN A 155 -5.51 -16.94 9.75
CA ASN A 155 -5.34 -17.79 8.57
C ASN A 155 -5.42 -17.01 7.23
N ASP A 156 -6.12 -15.89 7.21
CA ASP A 156 -6.30 -15.06 6.00
C ASP A 156 -5.32 -13.87 5.94
N VAL A 157 -4.41 -13.77 6.93
CA VAL A 157 -3.32 -12.78 6.90
C VAL A 157 -2.07 -13.42 6.35
N LYS A 158 -1.37 -12.72 5.46
CA LYS A 158 -0.20 -13.23 4.73
C LYS A 158 1.08 -12.56 5.21
N LEU A 159 2.17 -13.33 5.26
CA LEU A 159 3.52 -12.78 5.36
C LEU A 159 3.98 -12.33 3.96
N GLN A 160 4.50 -11.12 3.86
CA GLN A 160 5.16 -10.60 2.67
C GLN A 160 6.61 -10.22 3.00
N ILE A 161 7.57 -10.90 2.42
CA ILE A 161 8.99 -10.53 2.52
C ILE A 161 9.40 -9.59 1.38
N GLN A 162 10.38 -8.72 1.65
CA GLN A 162 10.99 -7.86 0.63
C GLN A 162 11.98 -8.69 -0.19
N LEU A 163 11.50 -9.27 -1.29
CA LEU A 163 12.24 -10.26 -2.09
C LEU A 163 13.57 -9.71 -2.60
N HIS A 164 13.63 -8.44 -2.97
CA HIS A 164 14.87 -7.80 -3.43
C HIS A 164 15.98 -7.84 -2.37
N LYS A 165 15.66 -7.79 -1.08
CA LYS A 165 16.63 -7.90 0.03
C LYS A 165 17.11 -9.33 0.28
N VAL A 166 16.44 -10.31 -0.31
CA VAL A 166 16.86 -11.72 -0.27
C VAL A 166 17.74 -12.06 -1.47
N ILE A 167 17.42 -11.48 -2.64
CA ILE A 167 18.09 -11.79 -3.92
C ILE A 167 19.38 -10.97 -4.09
N TRP A 168 19.36 -9.69 -3.67
CA TRP A 168 20.48 -8.77 -3.81
C TRP A 168 20.99 -8.26 -2.46
N ASP A 169 22.09 -7.54 -2.48
CA ASP A 169 22.54 -6.81 -1.29
C ASP A 169 21.39 -5.93 -0.75
N PRO A 170 21.05 -6.04 0.54
CA PRO A 170 19.95 -5.28 1.14
C PRO A 170 20.08 -3.76 1.04
N GLN A 171 21.30 -3.24 0.80
CA GLN A 171 21.56 -1.80 0.62
C GLN A 171 21.46 -1.37 -0.84
N LYS A 172 21.36 -2.31 -1.80
CA LYS A 172 21.26 -2.01 -3.22
C LYS A 172 19.90 -1.35 -3.52
N ARG A 173 19.95 -0.25 -4.27
CA ARG A 173 18.75 0.49 -4.69
C ARG A 173 18.48 0.25 -6.17
N GLY A 174 17.21 0.33 -6.58
CA GLY A 174 16.81 0.21 -7.99
C GLY A 174 16.84 -1.23 -8.52
N VAL A 175 16.63 -2.22 -7.66
CA VAL A 175 16.56 -3.65 -7.99
C VAL A 175 15.25 -4.25 -7.54
#